data_65bdc1dae8cf4df112f3d62a2bc5297d
#
_entry.id   65bdc1dae8cf4df112f3d62a2bc5297d
#
_cell.length_a   1.000
_cell.length_b   1.000
_cell.length_c   1.000
_cell.angle_alpha   90.00
_cell.angle_beta   90.00
_cell.angle_gamma   90.00
#
_symmetry.space_group_name_H-M   'P 1'
#
loop_
_entity.id
_entity.type
_entity.pdbx_description
1 polymer ?
#
loop_
_entity_poly.entity_id
_entity_poly.type
_entity_poly.pdbx_seq_one_letter_code
_entity_poly.pdbx_strand_id
1 'polypeptide(L)'
;MLVKEEHMKTKKYEIYMYWSDKAITKDFEIKRINDCTPEDDAVKITELPDEIFCWACHMPPFQTADAKTLRALWNGDRLLDKAHIVPKSKGGDDSPGNLFLLCPNCHADSPDTTNPKIFFAWVRYRIRNENWAKIIE
;
A
#
# COMPACT_ATOMS: atom_id res chain seq x y z
N MET A 1 -6.88 11.99 25.62
CA MET A 1 -7.00 10.56 25.54
C MET A 1 -6.11 10.01 24.45
N LEU A 2 -5.45 8.97 24.72
CA LEU A 2 -4.38 8.47 23.86
C LEU A 2 -4.79 7.32 22.97
N VAL A 3 -6.10 7.11 22.84
CA VAL A 3 -6.64 6.02 22.03
C VAL A 3 -6.16 6.12 20.57
N LYS A 4 -6.10 7.33 20.03
CA LYS A 4 -5.64 7.52 18.65
C LYS A 4 -4.22 7.05 18.46
N GLU A 5 -3.34 7.34 19.41
CA GLU A 5 -1.95 6.92 19.30
C GLU A 5 -1.81 5.42 19.35
N GLU A 6 -2.65 4.75 20.14
CA GLU A 6 -2.64 3.30 20.18
C GLU A 6 -3.07 2.68 18.86
N HIS A 7 -4.04 3.29 18.18
CA HIS A 7 -4.50 2.81 16.89
C HIS A 7 -3.42 2.89 15.81
N MET A 8 -2.47 3.82 15.97
CA MET A 8 -1.43 4.03 14.97
C MET A 8 -0.08 3.52 15.43
N LYS A 9 -0.07 2.52 16.30
CA LYS A 9 1.18 1.89 16.72
C LYS A 9 1.86 1.09 15.63
N THR A 10 1.11 0.63 14.65
CA THR A 10 1.68 -0.12 13.53
C THR A 10 2.66 0.76 12.79
N LYS A 11 3.89 0.31 12.71
CA LYS A 11 4.97 1.10 12.10
C LYS A 11 5.10 0.80 10.62
N LYS A 12 5.63 1.75 9.88
CA LYS A 12 5.76 1.59 8.43
C LYS A 12 6.63 0.42 8.04
N TYR A 13 7.67 0.10 8.81
CA TYR A 13 8.47 -1.08 8.53
C TYR A 13 7.65 -2.37 8.62
N GLU A 14 6.74 -2.46 9.60
CA GLU A 14 5.86 -3.61 9.71
C GLU A 14 4.94 -3.73 8.50
N ILE A 15 4.43 -2.59 8.04
CA ILE A 15 3.58 -2.55 6.85
C ILE A 15 4.37 -2.99 5.63
N TYR A 16 5.58 -2.46 5.48
CA TYR A 16 6.46 -2.85 4.37
C TYR A 16 6.75 -4.36 4.40
N MET A 17 7.09 -4.91 5.57
CA MET A 17 7.40 -6.34 5.68
C MET A 17 6.23 -7.22 5.32
N TYR A 18 5.01 -6.81 5.66
CA TYR A 18 3.83 -7.57 5.28
C TYR A 18 3.65 -7.61 3.76
N TRP A 19 3.87 -6.49 3.08
CA TRP A 19 3.57 -6.37 1.64
C TRP A 19 4.76 -6.67 0.73
N SER A 20 5.97 -6.76 1.27
CA SER A 20 7.19 -6.84 0.46
C SER A 20 7.26 -8.08 -0.44
N ASP A 21 6.59 -9.17 -0.07
CA ASP A 21 6.59 -10.41 -0.83
C ASP A 21 5.27 -10.65 -1.59
N LYS A 22 4.45 -9.61 -1.74
CA LYS A 22 3.11 -9.77 -2.28
C LYS A 22 2.90 -9.00 -3.57
N ALA A 23 1.93 -9.48 -4.35
CA ALA A 23 1.56 -8.88 -5.62
C ALA A 23 0.04 -8.92 -5.77
N ILE A 24 -0.46 -8.06 -6.66
CA ILE A 24 -1.89 -7.97 -6.97
C ILE A 24 -2.13 -8.67 -8.31
N THR A 25 -2.99 -9.68 -8.32
CA THR A 25 -3.31 -10.42 -9.54
C THR A 25 -4.30 -9.65 -10.43
N LYS A 26 -4.52 -10.15 -11.64
CA LYS A 26 -5.49 -9.56 -12.56
C LYS A 26 -6.93 -9.61 -12.03
N ASP A 27 -7.19 -10.49 -11.07
CA ASP A 27 -8.51 -10.61 -10.44
C ASP A 27 -8.55 -9.81 -9.12
N PHE A 28 -7.55 -8.97 -8.89
CA PHE A 28 -7.45 -8.06 -7.74
C PHE A 28 -7.32 -8.79 -6.41
N GLU A 29 -6.74 -9.99 -6.46
CA GLU A 29 -6.41 -10.76 -5.27
C GLU A 29 -4.96 -10.59 -4.90
N ILE A 30 -4.66 -10.75 -3.62
CA ILE A 30 -3.30 -10.66 -3.13
C ILE A 30 -2.71 -12.07 -3.08
N LYS A 31 -1.55 -12.23 -3.70
CA LYS A 31 -0.79 -13.47 -3.65
C LYS A 31 0.65 -13.17 -3.32
N ARG A 32 1.33 -14.15 -2.71
CA ARG A 32 2.78 -14.06 -2.58
C ARG A 32 3.40 -14.11 -3.96
N ILE A 33 4.45 -13.33 -4.16
CA ILE A 33 5.14 -13.27 -5.45
C ILE A 33 5.56 -14.67 -5.92
N ASN A 34 6.08 -15.49 -5.00
CA ASN A 34 6.52 -16.84 -5.35
C ASN A 34 5.39 -17.81 -5.72
N ASP A 35 4.16 -17.47 -5.38
CA ASP A 35 2.99 -18.29 -5.70
C ASP A 35 2.32 -17.84 -6.98
N CYS A 36 2.76 -16.74 -7.59
CA CYS A 36 2.17 -16.23 -8.81
C CYS A 36 2.66 -16.99 -10.02
N THR A 37 1.76 -17.17 -11.00
CA THR A 37 2.05 -17.75 -12.31
C THR A 37 1.90 -16.67 -13.36
N PRO A 38 2.39 -16.89 -14.61
CA PRO A 38 2.19 -15.91 -15.67
C PRO A 38 0.72 -15.56 -15.92
N GLU A 39 -0.18 -16.50 -15.65
CA GLU A 39 -1.62 -16.27 -15.84
C GLU A 39 -2.21 -15.29 -14.85
N ASP A 40 -1.57 -15.12 -13.70
CA ASP A 40 -2.03 -14.16 -12.71
C ASP A 40 -1.81 -12.71 -13.17
N ASP A 41 -0.89 -12.49 -14.10
CA ASP A 41 -0.52 -11.15 -14.57
C ASP A 41 -0.33 -10.20 -13.39
N ALA A 42 0.42 -10.67 -12.39
CA ALA A 42 0.53 -10.00 -11.12
C ALA A 42 1.45 -8.78 -11.20
N VAL A 43 1.10 -7.73 -10.47
CA VAL A 43 1.96 -6.57 -10.31
C VAL A 43 2.48 -6.53 -8.87
N LYS A 44 3.78 -6.32 -8.73
CA LYS A 44 4.39 -6.21 -7.42
C LYS A 44 4.00 -4.90 -6.77
N ILE A 45 3.78 -4.93 -5.47
CA ILE A 45 3.43 -3.72 -4.71
C ILE A 45 4.67 -2.89 -4.46
N THR A 46 5.76 -3.53 -4.02
CA THR A 46 7.04 -2.87 -3.82
C THR A 46 8.10 -3.57 -4.64
N GLU A 47 8.97 -2.83 -5.30
CA GLU A 47 10.02 -3.44 -6.13
C GLU A 47 11.40 -3.33 -5.49
N LEU A 48 11.71 -2.19 -4.91
CA LEU A 48 13.03 -1.94 -4.36
C LEU A 48 12.92 -1.69 -2.86
N PRO A 49 13.49 -2.58 -2.03
CA PRO A 49 13.33 -2.48 -0.58
C PRO A 49 13.98 -1.27 0.04
N ASP A 50 14.99 -0.71 -0.61
CA ASP A 50 15.73 0.44 -0.09
C ASP A 50 15.24 1.77 -0.65
N GLU A 51 14.14 1.77 -1.41
CA GLU A 51 13.56 2.99 -1.93
C GLU A 51 12.15 3.18 -1.41
N ILE A 52 11.87 4.38 -0.92
CA ILE A 52 10.54 4.76 -0.47
C ILE A 52 9.82 5.44 -1.63
N PHE A 53 8.66 4.92 -1.98
CA PHE A 53 7.82 5.53 -3.00
C PHE A 53 6.36 5.14 -2.74
N CYS A 54 5.44 5.94 -3.28
CA CYS A 54 4.02 5.64 -3.16
C CYS A 54 3.68 4.32 -3.83
N TRP A 55 2.95 3.45 -3.13
CA TRP A 55 2.65 2.11 -3.65
C TRP A 55 1.57 2.10 -4.72
N ALA A 56 0.95 3.24 -5.02
CA ALA A 56 -0.03 3.33 -6.10
C ALA A 56 0.54 4.04 -7.32
N CYS A 57 0.97 5.28 -7.18
CA CYS A 57 1.49 6.03 -8.35
C CYS A 57 2.97 5.80 -8.60
N HIS A 58 3.68 5.16 -7.65
CA HIS A 58 5.12 4.88 -7.74
C HIS A 58 5.99 6.12 -7.84
N MET A 59 5.45 7.28 -7.49
CA MET A 59 6.28 8.48 -7.45
C MET A 59 7.17 8.45 -6.22
N PRO A 60 8.47 8.66 -6.39
CA PRO A 60 9.37 8.71 -5.24
C PRO A 60 9.14 9.99 -4.44
N PRO A 61 9.44 9.97 -3.15
CA PRO A 61 9.43 11.19 -2.37
C PRO A 61 10.59 12.09 -2.81
N PHE A 62 10.44 13.38 -2.55
CA PHE A 62 11.46 14.35 -2.93
C PHE A 62 12.73 14.23 -2.10
N GLN A 63 12.65 13.59 -0.96
CA GLN A 63 13.80 13.42 -0.08
C GLN A 63 13.95 11.97 0.29
N THR A 64 15.16 11.45 0.14
CA THR A 64 15.49 10.11 0.60
C THR A 64 16.13 10.22 1.97
N ALA A 65 15.69 9.38 2.90
CA ALA A 65 16.30 9.33 4.21
C ALA A 65 17.62 8.59 4.13
N ASP A 66 18.64 9.16 4.76
CA ASP A 66 19.91 8.48 4.90
C ASP A 66 19.82 7.60 6.14
N ALA A 67 19.50 6.33 5.92
CA ALA A 67 19.27 5.39 7.01
C ALA A 67 20.16 4.15 6.85
N LYS A 68 20.62 3.64 7.98
CA LYS A 68 21.55 2.50 7.99
C LYS A 68 20.86 1.15 7.84
N THR A 69 19.57 1.06 8.13
CA THR A 69 18.83 -0.20 8.05
C THR A 69 17.50 0.03 7.36
N LEU A 70 16.93 -1.04 6.82
CA LEU A 70 15.59 -0.94 6.22
C LEU A 70 14.55 -0.54 7.26
N ARG A 71 14.68 -1.05 8.49
CA ARG A 71 13.75 -0.68 9.56
C ARG A 71 13.80 0.84 9.81
N ALA A 72 14.98 1.40 9.90
CA ALA A 72 15.13 2.83 10.15
C ALA A 72 14.63 3.65 8.96
N LEU A 73 14.88 3.17 7.75
CA LEU A 73 14.43 3.85 6.54
C LEU A 73 12.91 3.97 6.51
N TRP A 74 12.21 2.85 6.67
CA TRP A 74 10.74 2.86 6.59
C TRP A 74 10.11 3.55 7.79
N ASN A 75 10.59 3.28 9.00
CA ASN A 75 10.03 3.92 10.19
C ASN A 75 10.33 5.41 10.27
N GLY A 76 11.39 5.86 9.61
CA GLY A 76 11.75 7.27 9.59
C GLY A 76 11.04 8.07 8.51
N ASP A 77 10.34 7.41 7.61
CA ASP A 77 9.63 8.10 6.54
C ASP A 77 8.48 8.95 7.08
N ARG A 78 8.38 10.18 6.57
CA ARG A 78 7.32 11.11 6.95
C ARG A 78 6.52 11.62 5.75
N LEU A 79 6.77 11.04 4.57
CA LEU A 79 6.17 11.52 3.33
C LEU A 79 5.01 10.67 2.85
N LEU A 80 4.96 9.40 3.26
CA LEU A 80 3.85 8.52 2.92
C LEU A 80 2.87 8.42 4.07
N ASP A 81 1.59 8.36 3.74
CA ASP A 81 0.52 8.16 4.71
C ASP A 81 0.24 6.68 4.90
N LYS A 82 -0.20 6.31 6.11
CA LYS A 82 -0.72 4.98 6.38
C LYS A 82 -2.21 4.98 6.05
N ALA A 83 -2.55 4.51 4.86
CA ALA A 83 -3.93 4.49 4.40
C ALA A 83 -4.58 3.17 4.78
N HIS A 84 -5.81 3.21 5.30
CA HIS A 84 -6.58 2.01 5.59
C HIS A 84 -7.19 1.46 4.30
N ILE A 85 -7.02 0.16 4.06
CA ILE A 85 -7.65 -0.51 2.93
C ILE A 85 -9.15 -0.57 3.16
N VAL A 86 -9.56 -1.03 4.34
CA VAL A 86 -10.94 -0.91 4.81
C VAL A 86 -10.92 0.12 5.94
N PRO A 87 -11.70 1.20 5.83
CA PRO A 87 -11.68 2.26 6.85
C PRO A 87 -12.12 1.75 8.22
N LYS A 88 -11.58 2.36 9.27
CA LYS A 88 -11.94 1.99 10.63
C LYS A 88 -13.42 2.19 10.89
N SER A 89 -14.01 3.23 10.32
CA SER A 89 -15.44 3.49 10.43
C SER A 89 -16.29 2.39 9.80
N LYS A 90 -15.69 1.53 8.98
CA LYS A 90 -16.37 0.43 8.30
C LYS A 90 -15.88 -0.94 8.77
N GLY A 91 -15.25 -0.99 9.93
CA GLY A 91 -14.80 -2.23 10.53
C GLY A 91 -13.35 -2.61 10.30
N GLY A 92 -12.59 -1.79 9.62
CA GLY A 92 -11.16 -2.05 9.39
C GLY A 92 -10.34 -1.85 10.66
N ASP A 93 -9.19 -2.49 10.71
CA ASP A 93 -8.28 -2.39 11.85
C ASP A 93 -6.93 -1.79 11.43
N ASP A 94 -6.00 -1.73 12.38
CA ASP A 94 -4.66 -1.19 12.15
C ASP A 94 -3.61 -2.28 11.92
N SER A 95 -4.03 -3.49 11.53
CA SER A 95 -3.08 -4.53 11.22
C SER A 95 -2.30 -4.19 9.95
N PRO A 96 -1.06 -4.67 9.82
CA PRO A 96 -0.26 -4.38 8.62
C PRO A 96 -0.97 -4.75 7.32
N GLY A 97 -1.77 -5.81 7.32
CA GLY A 97 -2.50 -6.25 6.13
C GLY A 97 -3.67 -5.35 5.75
N ASN A 98 -4.05 -4.41 6.62
CA ASN A 98 -5.09 -3.43 6.31
C ASN A 98 -4.55 -2.03 6.14
N LEU A 99 -3.23 -1.87 6.09
CA LEU A 99 -2.59 -0.58 5.91
C LEU A 99 -1.74 -0.60 4.65
N PHE A 100 -1.75 0.51 3.93
CA PHE A 100 -1.05 0.65 2.67
C PHE A 100 -0.35 2.01 2.65
N LEU A 101 0.86 2.08 2.10
CA LEU A 101 1.63 3.33 2.13
C LEU A 101 1.42 4.12 0.86
N LEU A 102 0.77 5.25 0.97
CA LEU A 102 0.38 6.10 -0.16
C LEU A 102 0.85 7.53 0.06
N CYS A 103 1.21 8.20 -1.03
CA CYS A 103 1.42 9.64 -0.94
C CYS A 103 0.09 10.34 -0.62
N PRO A 104 0.13 11.57 -0.10
CA PRO A 104 -1.12 12.26 0.28
C PRO A 104 -2.12 12.37 -0.86
N ASN A 105 -1.68 12.59 -2.09
CA ASN A 105 -2.59 12.68 -3.22
C ASN A 105 -3.30 11.36 -3.50
N CYS A 106 -2.56 10.25 -3.52
CA CYS A 106 -3.17 8.94 -3.71
C CYS A 106 -4.05 8.56 -2.54
N HIS A 107 -3.65 8.92 -1.33
CA HIS A 107 -4.47 8.65 -0.14
C HIS A 107 -5.83 9.36 -0.26
N ALA A 108 -5.82 10.61 -0.72
CA ALA A 108 -7.07 11.37 -0.91
C ALA A 108 -7.95 10.76 -2.01
N ASP A 109 -7.34 10.15 -3.03
CA ASP A 109 -8.06 9.58 -4.15
C ASP A 109 -8.46 8.12 -3.94
N SER A 110 -7.95 7.45 -2.91
CA SER A 110 -8.20 6.04 -2.71
C SER A 110 -9.67 5.75 -2.44
N PRO A 111 -10.17 4.57 -2.88
CA PRO A 111 -11.58 4.23 -2.66
C PRO A 111 -11.93 4.08 -1.19
N ASP A 112 -13.09 4.57 -0.81
CA ASP A 112 -13.65 4.40 0.53
C ASP A 112 -14.63 3.24 0.47
N THR A 113 -14.15 2.03 0.73
CA THR A 113 -14.92 0.82 0.47
C THR A 113 -14.68 -0.23 1.56
N THR A 114 -15.68 -1.10 1.77
CA THR A 114 -15.53 -2.29 2.62
C THR A 114 -14.99 -3.49 1.85
N ASN A 115 -14.86 -3.37 0.52
CA ASN A 115 -14.40 -4.47 -0.31
C ASN A 115 -12.93 -4.26 -0.70
N PRO A 116 -12.00 -5.03 -0.11
CA PRO A 116 -10.57 -4.87 -0.45
C PRO A 116 -10.26 -5.02 -1.92
N LYS A 117 -11.02 -5.82 -2.66
CA LYS A 117 -10.77 -5.98 -4.09
C LYS A 117 -10.93 -4.69 -4.86
N ILE A 118 -11.85 -3.83 -4.43
CA ILE A 118 -12.01 -2.51 -5.07
C ILE A 118 -10.78 -1.65 -4.82
N PHE A 119 -10.25 -1.69 -3.60
CA PHE A 119 -9.03 -0.96 -3.27
C PHE A 119 -7.86 -1.46 -4.13
N PHE A 120 -7.68 -2.78 -4.22
CA PHE A 120 -6.56 -3.35 -4.97
C PHE A 120 -6.71 -3.17 -6.49
N ALA A 121 -7.94 -3.15 -7.00
CA ALA A 121 -8.17 -2.81 -8.39
C ALA A 121 -7.69 -1.38 -8.68
N TRP A 122 -8.02 -0.45 -7.79
CA TRP A 122 -7.58 0.93 -7.92
C TRP A 122 -6.05 1.03 -7.88
N VAL A 123 -5.40 0.33 -6.92
CA VAL A 123 -3.94 0.33 -6.81
C VAL A 123 -3.31 -0.22 -8.10
N ARG A 124 -3.78 -1.36 -8.56
CA ARG A 124 -3.22 -2.01 -9.74
C ARG A 124 -3.29 -1.11 -10.97
N TYR A 125 -4.41 -0.43 -11.15
CA TYR A 125 -4.57 0.46 -12.29
C TYR A 125 -3.73 1.72 -12.17
N ARG A 126 -3.53 2.21 -10.95
CA ARG A 126 -2.61 3.33 -10.72
C ARG A 126 -1.17 2.92 -11.04
N ILE A 127 -0.75 1.74 -10.59
CA ILE A 127 0.59 1.22 -10.89
C ILE A 127 0.81 1.13 -12.39
N ARG A 128 -0.17 0.63 -13.11
CA ARG A 128 -0.08 0.47 -14.56
C ARG A 128 -0.37 1.75 -15.33
N ASN A 129 -0.68 2.82 -14.62
CA ASN A 129 -1.04 4.10 -15.22
C ASN A 129 -2.23 3.96 -16.16
N GLU A 130 -3.21 3.15 -15.77
CA GLU A 130 -4.42 2.95 -16.54
C GLU A 130 -5.57 3.79 -16.01
N ASN A 131 -6.62 3.93 -16.80
CA ASN A 131 -7.77 4.72 -16.41
C ASN A 131 -8.70 3.93 -15.50
N TRP A 132 -8.68 4.27 -14.21
CA TRP A 132 -9.50 3.62 -13.20
C TRP A 132 -11.00 3.62 -13.54
N ALA A 133 -11.48 4.71 -14.13
CA ALA A 133 -12.90 4.84 -14.41
C ALA A 133 -13.43 3.78 -15.38
N LYS A 134 -12.57 3.19 -16.21
CA LYS A 134 -12.99 2.15 -17.14
C LYS A 134 -13.37 0.84 -16.47
N ILE A 135 -12.94 0.65 -15.22
CA ILE A 135 -13.16 -0.60 -14.52
C ILE A 135 -14.52 -0.64 -13.85
N ILE A 136 -14.95 0.50 -13.38
CA ILE A 136 -16.20 0.60 -12.62
C ILE A 136 -17.41 0.88 -13.51
N GLU A 137 -17.18 0.99 -14.80
CA GLU A 137 -18.28 1.14 -15.75
C GLU A 137 -19.02 -0.15 -15.98
#